data_a837d277c020e64d4b9ebb832b0cd35e
#
_entry.id   a837d277c020e64d4b9ebb832b0cd35e
#
_cell.length_a   1.000
_cell.length_b   1.000
_cell.length_c   1.000
_cell.angle_alpha   90.00
_cell.angle_beta   90.00
_cell.angle_gamma   90.00
#
_symmetry.space_group_name_H-M   'P 1'
#
loop_
_entity.id
_entity.type
_entity.pdbx_description
1 polymer ?
#
loop_
_entity_poly.entity_id
_entity_poly.type
_entity_poly.pdbx_seq_one_letter_code
_entity_poly.pdbx_strand_id
1 'polypeptide(L)'
;MKVAVEPQLTENGNIKDVEKEFIQLGFENITLTLILLVAEGNEKKDIVDSIKIGSYGYQLGYFYSKSLPVTLTYFDVSNDNVKIPENISKVSSKSEIEKQLKSAGFVNITLTPKADKDKTMHEKIQSIMFDGKELKLDKKQEIVVKKNVPITVTYSDFSSFAELPNVISTTTVSDTKKLFTDGGFSQVSEQATETNDISKNGQMIAVEIDGKDFNSINDK
;
A
#
# COMPACT_ATOMS: atom_id res chain seq x y z
N MET A 1 33.41 -4.59 36.14
CA MET A 1 34.36 -5.57 35.59
C MET A 1 34.41 -5.38 34.10
N LYS A 2 35.61 -5.10 33.57
CA LYS A 2 35.78 -4.87 32.10
C LYS A 2 35.97 -6.25 31.45
N VAL A 3 35.29 -6.51 30.37
CA VAL A 3 35.42 -7.76 29.63
C VAL A 3 36.20 -7.46 28.33
N ALA A 4 37.29 -8.22 28.12
CA ALA A 4 37.99 -8.18 26.84
C ALA A 4 37.25 -9.11 25.88
N VAL A 5 36.83 -8.59 24.74
CA VAL A 5 36.19 -9.38 23.70
C VAL A 5 37.25 -9.75 22.68
N GLU A 6 37.42 -11.05 22.43
CA GLU A 6 38.47 -11.55 21.53
C GLU A 6 38.10 -11.41 20.04
N PRO A 7 39.13 -11.40 19.13
CA PRO A 7 38.95 -11.13 17.70
C PRO A 7 38.05 -12.10 16.93
N GLN A 8 37.74 -13.26 17.48
CA GLN A 8 36.92 -14.28 16.83
C GLN A 8 35.43 -13.93 16.76
N LEU A 9 35.02 -12.90 17.49
CA LEU A 9 33.65 -12.33 17.52
C LEU A 9 33.42 -11.27 16.46
N THR A 10 34.24 -11.21 15.46
CA THR A 10 34.16 -10.12 14.46
C THR A 10 32.95 -10.23 13.56
N GLU A 11 32.57 -9.09 13.01
CA GLU A 11 31.87 -8.94 11.73
C GLU A 11 32.24 -10.12 10.81
N ASN A 12 31.25 -10.79 10.25
CA ASN A 12 31.30 -12.04 9.48
C ASN A 12 31.24 -13.36 10.27
N GLY A 13 31.06 -13.33 11.60
CA GLY A 13 30.73 -14.53 12.39
C GLY A 13 29.26 -14.94 12.24
N ASN A 14 28.94 -16.21 12.52
CA ASN A 14 27.56 -16.66 12.60
C ASN A 14 26.86 -16.03 13.80
N ILE A 15 25.64 -15.50 13.60
CA ILE A 15 24.89 -14.76 14.62
C ILE A 15 24.70 -15.55 15.93
N LYS A 16 24.45 -16.86 15.84
CA LYS A 16 24.25 -17.71 17.02
C LYS A 16 25.51 -17.88 17.86
N ASP A 17 26.65 -17.96 17.20
CA ASP A 17 27.93 -18.10 17.89
C ASP A 17 28.33 -16.77 18.54
N VAL A 18 28.16 -15.66 17.82
CA VAL A 18 28.42 -14.31 18.33
C VAL A 18 27.52 -13.98 19.51
N GLU A 19 26.22 -14.22 19.42
CA GLU A 19 25.26 -14.02 20.51
C GLU A 19 25.64 -14.84 21.76
N LYS A 20 25.94 -16.13 21.57
CA LYS A 20 26.34 -17.03 22.65
C LYS A 20 27.60 -16.55 23.39
N GLU A 21 28.58 -16.04 22.66
CA GLU A 21 29.79 -15.50 23.26
C GLU A 21 29.53 -14.21 24.05
N PHE A 22 28.70 -13.29 23.57
CA PHE A 22 28.30 -12.12 24.36
C PHE A 22 27.56 -12.52 25.66
N ILE A 23 26.70 -13.54 25.62
CA ILE A 23 26.07 -14.11 26.82
C ILE A 23 27.11 -14.68 27.77
N GLN A 24 28.08 -15.45 27.28
CA GLN A 24 29.16 -16.05 28.10
C GLN A 24 30.04 -14.97 28.74
N LEU A 25 30.25 -13.86 28.07
CA LEU A 25 30.96 -12.69 28.58
C LEU A 25 30.15 -11.94 29.66
N GLY A 26 28.86 -12.31 29.83
CA GLY A 26 27.96 -11.77 30.86
C GLY A 26 27.23 -10.50 30.46
N PHE A 27 27.05 -10.25 29.16
CA PHE A 27 26.10 -9.22 28.70
C PHE A 27 24.67 -9.76 28.82
N GLU A 28 23.78 -8.95 29.40
CA GLU A 28 22.40 -9.34 29.69
C GLU A 28 21.39 -8.74 28.69
N ASN A 29 21.74 -7.62 28.07
CA ASN A 29 20.86 -6.87 27.17
C ASN A 29 21.34 -6.97 25.72
N ILE A 30 21.01 -8.09 25.05
CA ILE A 30 21.37 -8.32 23.65
C ILE A 30 20.15 -8.17 22.77
N THR A 31 20.23 -7.34 21.73
CA THR A 31 19.19 -7.11 20.73
C THR A 31 19.70 -7.57 19.37
N LEU A 32 18.89 -8.38 18.68
CA LEU A 32 19.16 -8.84 17.32
C LEU A 32 18.41 -7.96 16.33
N THR A 33 19.11 -7.43 15.33
CA THR A 33 18.55 -6.61 14.26
C THR A 33 18.77 -7.28 12.92
N LEU A 34 17.72 -7.39 12.12
CA LEU A 34 17.74 -8.07 10.83
C LEU A 34 18.01 -7.10 9.68
N ILE A 35 18.90 -7.51 8.77
CA ILE A 35 19.00 -6.97 7.41
C ILE A 35 18.40 -8.02 6.48
N LEU A 36 17.29 -7.69 5.83
CA LEU A 36 16.61 -8.63 4.93
C LEU A 36 17.26 -8.60 3.55
N LEU A 37 17.68 -9.77 3.06
CA LEU A 37 18.21 -9.95 1.72
C LEU A 37 17.47 -11.08 1.00
N VAL A 38 17.35 -10.99 -0.33
CA VAL A 38 16.85 -12.11 -1.13
C VAL A 38 17.87 -13.23 -1.19
N ALA A 39 17.39 -14.48 -1.29
CA ALA A 39 18.28 -15.65 -1.24
C ALA A 39 19.15 -15.81 -2.51
N GLU A 40 18.64 -15.38 -3.65
CA GLU A 40 19.31 -15.57 -4.94
C GLU A 40 20.65 -14.82 -4.99
N GLY A 41 21.76 -15.57 -5.19
CA GLY A 41 23.10 -15.02 -5.29
C GLY A 41 23.68 -14.48 -3.98
N ASN A 42 23.15 -14.89 -2.82
CA ASN A 42 23.57 -14.32 -1.54
C ASN A 42 23.97 -15.40 -0.52
N GLU A 43 25.26 -15.43 -0.16
CA GLU A 43 25.83 -16.38 0.81
C GLU A 43 25.87 -15.85 2.26
N LYS A 44 25.30 -14.66 2.53
CA LYS A 44 25.44 -13.98 3.83
C LYS A 44 24.43 -14.40 4.89
N LYS A 45 23.67 -15.49 4.69
CA LYS A 45 22.67 -15.92 5.66
C LYS A 45 23.28 -16.10 7.05
N ASP A 46 22.60 -15.55 8.08
CA ASP A 46 22.98 -15.63 9.48
C ASP A 46 24.38 -15.06 9.81
N ILE A 47 24.96 -14.27 8.92
CA ILE A 47 26.25 -13.61 9.13
C ILE A 47 26.04 -12.25 9.79
N VAL A 48 26.84 -11.94 10.80
CA VAL A 48 26.84 -10.64 11.48
C VAL A 48 27.44 -9.57 10.58
N ASP A 49 26.68 -8.49 10.36
CA ASP A 49 27.11 -7.31 9.62
C ASP A 49 27.82 -6.30 10.53
N SER A 50 27.25 -6.02 11.68
CA SER A 50 27.82 -5.05 12.60
C SER A 50 27.45 -5.34 14.06
N ILE A 51 28.32 -4.89 14.96
CA ILE A 51 28.18 -5.02 16.43
C ILE A 51 28.25 -3.62 17.03
N LYS A 52 27.27 -3.25 17.87
CA LYS A 52 27.28 -2.02 18.66
C LYS A 52 27.16 -2.35 20.14
N ILE A 53 27.92 -1.65 20.99
CA ILE A 53 27.83 -1.76 22.46
C ILE A 53 27.54 -0.37 23.03
N GLY A 54 26.33 -0.19 23.57
CA GLY A 54 25.81 1.13 23.89
C GLY A 54 25.62 1.98 22.63
N SER A 55 26.15 3.19 22.62
CA SER A 55 26.13 4.11 21.47
C SER A 55 27.38 3.99 20.59
N TYR A 56 28.30 3.08 20.89
CA TYR A 56 29.60 2.97 20.21
C TYR A 56 29.62 1.74 19.31
N GLY A 57 30.38 1.84 18.21
CA GLY A 57 30.76 0.66 17.41
C GLY A 57 31.66 -0.24 18.27
N TYR A 58 31.56 -1.54 18.05
CA TYR A 58 32.44 -2.51 18.66
C TYR A 58 33.90 -2.30 18.21
N GLN A 59 34.82 -2.29 19.18
CA GLN A 59 36.26 -2.18 18.92
C GLN A 59 37.01 -3.26 19.69
N LEU A 60 37.85 -3.97 18.95
CA LEU A 60 38.70 -5.00 19.50
C LEU A 60 39.68 -4.46 20.56
N GLY A 61 39.85 -5.21 21.67
CA GLY A 61 40.76 -4.82 22.75
C GLY A 61 40.18 -3.76 23.72
N TYR A 62 38.98 -3.24 23.47
CA TYR A 62 38.32 -2.34 24.41
C TYR A 62 37.52 -3.12 25.45
N PHE A 63 37.38 -2.52 26.63
CA PHE A 63 36.60 -3.08 27.72
C PHE A 63 35.27 -2.36 27.84
N TYR A 64 34.18 -3.10 27.90
CA TYR A 64 32.82 -2.59 28.00
C TYR A 64 32.18 -3.02 29.31
N SER A 65 31.28 -2.20 29.83
CA SER A 65 30.41 -2.58 30.94
C SER A 65 29.39 -3.62 30.47
N LYS A 66 29.21 -4.70 31.22
CA LYS A 66 28.23 -5.75 30.92
C LYS A 66 26.77 -5.26 30.94
N SER A 67 26.49 -4.12 31.57
CA SER A 67 25.17 -3.50 31.63
C SER A 67 24.83 -2.71 30.36
N LEU A 68 25.80 -2.49 29.46
CA LEU A 68 25.51 -1.79 28.20
C LEU A 68 24.71 -2.70 27.27
N PRO A 69 23.73 -2.13 26.54
CA PRO A 69 23.02 -2.90 25.53
C PRO A 69 23.96 -3.25 24.37
N VAL A 70 23.87 -4.48 23.89
CA VAL A 70 24.55 -4.97 22.70
C VAL A 70 23.53 -5.09 21.59
N THR A 71 23.83 -4.51 20.43
CA THR A 71 23.03 -4.69 19.21
C THR A 71 23.86 -5.44 18.18
N LEU A 72 23.38 -6.61 17.79
CA LEU A 72 23.96 -7.44 16.74
C LEU A 72 23.09 -7.29 15.50
N THR A 73 23.65 -6.73 14.43
CA THR A 73 22.97 -6.61 13.13
C THR A 73 23.47 -7.75 12.24
N TYR A 74 22.54 -8.51 11.65
CA TYR A 74 22.89 -9.67 10.84
C TYR A 74 21.98 -9.83 9.63
N PHE A 75 22.40 -10.62 8.64
CA PHE A 75 21.65 -10.85 7.42
C PHE A 75 20.67 -12.03 7.56
N ASP A 76 19.41 -11.78 7.26
CA ASP A 76 18.43 -12.83 7.01
C ASP A 76 18.24 -12.97 5.51
N VAL A 77 18.79 -14.04 4.97
CA VAL A 77 18.72 -14.38 3.54
C VAL A 77 17.76 -15.53 3.36
N SER A 78 16.61 -15.30 2.78
CA SER A 78 15.60 -16.35 2.57
C SER A 78 14.76 -16.09 1.32
N ASN A 79 14.15 -17.16 0.78
CA ASN A 79 13.16 -17.08 -0.30
C ASN A 79 11.85 -16.38 0.13
N ASP A 80 11.71 -16.07 1.42
CA ASP A 80 10.57 -15.30 1.96
C ASP A 80 10.82 -13.79 1.93
N ASN A 81 12.03 -13.37 1.58
CA ASN A 81 12.38 -11.97 1.40
C ASN A 81 12.23 -11.59 -0.07
N VAL A 82 11.57 -10.48 -0.33
CA VAL A 82 11.30 -9.98 -1.68
C VAL A 82 11.66 -8.51 -1.78
N LYS A 83 12.11 -8.08 -2.97
CA LYS A 83 12.41 -6.69 -3.27
C LYS A 83 11.14 -5.94 -3.61
N ILE A 84 10.98 -4.74 -3.07
CA ILE A 84 9.95 -3.83 -3.54
C ILE A 84 10.35 -3.36 -4.95
N PRO A 85 9.44 -3.41 -5.95
CA PRO A 85 9.75 -2.94 -7.30
C PRO A 85 10.17 -1.46 -7.29
N GLU A 86 11.28 -1.12 -7.94
CA GLU A 86 11.86 0.23 -7.93
C GLU A 86 10.91 1.31 -8.47
N ASN A 87 10.04 0.95 -9.40
CA ASN A 87 9.11 1.87 -10.05
C ASN A 87 7.70 1.87 -9.45
N ILE A 88 7.49 1.21 -8.31
CA ILE A 88 6.16 1.02 -7.74
C ILE A 88 5.45 2.34 -7.44
N SER A 89 6.18 3.38 -7.04
CA SER A 89 5.64 4.72 -6.80
C SER A 89 5.19 5.47 -8.06
N LYS A 90 5.61 4.99 -9.24
CA LYS A 90 5.24 5.58 -10.53
C LYS A 90 4.03 4.90 -11.17
N VAL A 91 3.59 3.79 -10.59
CA VAL A 91 2.43 3.05 -11.07
C VAL A 91 1.17 3.83 -10.72
N SER A 92 0.36 4.12 -11.71
CA SER A 92 -0.83 4.97 -11.54
C SER A 92 -2.13 4.18 -11.51
N SER A 93 -2.16 2.91 -11.96
CA SER A 93 -3.38 2.13 -12.03
C SER A 93 -3.41 0.95 -11.06
N LYS A 94 -4.59 0.66 -10.53
CA LYS A 94 -4.88 -0.47 -9.64
C LYS A 94 -4.43 -1.82 -10.22
N SER A 95 -4.77 -2.08 -11.48
CA SER A 95 -4.45 -3.36 -12.13
C SER A 95 -2.95 -3.56 -12.31
N GLU A 96 -2.22 -2.50 -12.65
CA GLU A 96 -0.78 -2.57 -12.85
C GLU A 96 -0.03 -2.75 -11.53
N ILE A 97 -0.41 -2.01 -10.45
CA ILE A 97 0.23 -2.16 -9.15
C ILE A 97 0.04 -3.56 -8.57
N GLU A 98 -1.18 -4.11 -8.68
CA GLU A 98 -1.48 -5.46 -8.23
C GLU A 98 -0.63 -6.50 -8.97
N LYS A 99 -0.51 -6.36 -10.29
CA LYS A 99 0.33 -7.24 -11.11
C LYS A 99 1.80 -7.14 -10.71
N GLN A 100 2.34 -5.93 -10.53
CA GLN A 100 3.75 -5.74 -10.15
C GLN A 100 4.04 -6.34 -8.77
N LEU A 101 3.19 -6.10 -7.78
CA LEU A 101 3.36 -6.66 -6.44
C LEU A 101 3.29 -8.19 -6.44
N LYS A 102 2.31 -8.78 -7.11
CA LYS A 102 2.21 -10.25 -7.26
C LYS A 102 3.41 -10.84 -7.98
N SER A 103 3.88 -10.20 -9.06
CA SER A 103 5.07 -10.65 -9.81
C SER A 103 6.35 -10.55 -8.99
N ALA A 104 6.43 -9.60 -8.07
CA ALA A 104 7.54 -9.49 -7.12
C ALA A 104 7.50 -10.54 -5.99
N GLY A 105 6.41 -11.31 -5.88
CA GLY A 105 6.26 -12.39 -4.91
C GLY A 105 5.48 -12.03 -3.64
N PHE A 106 4.86 -10.85 -3.57
CA PHE A 106 4.02 -10.47 -2.43
C PHE A 106 2.72 -11.26 -2.41
N VAL A 107 2.32 -11.73 -1.23
CA VAL A 107 1.15 -12.61 -1.04
C VAL A 107 0.02 -11.97 -0.21
N ASN A 108 0.29 -10.88 0.51
CA ASN A 108 -0.67 -10.23 1.40
C ASN A 108 -0.97 -8.80 0.92
N ILE A 109 -1.77 -8.71 -0.15
CA ILE A 109 -2.12 -7.44 -0.81
C ILE A 109 -3.61 -7.19 -0.63
N THR A 110 -3.96 -6.03 -0.08
CA THR A 110 -5.34 -5.55 0.07
C THR A 110 -5.54 -4.32 -0.81
N LEU A 111 -6.55 -4.36 -1.67
CA LEU A 111 -6.97 -3.23 -2.50
C LEU A 111 -8.18 -2.55 -1.85
N THR A 112 -8.05 -1.29 -1.47
CA THR A 112 -9.08 -0.53 -0.77
C THR A 112 -9.64 0.58 -1.65
N PRO A 113 -10.91 0.51 -2.07
CA PRO A 113 -11.54 1.59 -2.82
C PRO A 113 -11.78 2.80 -1.92
N LYS A 114 -11.57 3.98 -2.44
CA LYS A 114 -11.97 5.25 -1.85
C LYS A 114 -12.85 5.98 -2.86
N ALA A 115 -14.09 6.24 -2.48
CA ALA A 115 -15.05 6.92 -3.32
C ALA A 115 -14.47 8.26 -3.83
N ASP A 116 -14.55 8.49 -5.13
CA ASP A 116 -14.05 9.69 -5.80
C ASP A 116 -15.05 10.12 -6.87
N LYS A 117 -15.46 11.37 -6.83
CA LYS A 117 -16.43 11.95 -7.78
C LYS A 117 -15.80 12.25 -9.15
N ASP A 118 -14.49 12.30 -9.24
CA ASP A 118 -13.79 12.54 -10.49
C ASP A 118 -13.60 11.22 -11.25
N LYS A 119 -14.39 11.02 -12.30
CA LYS A 119 -14.31 9.85 -13.17
C LYS A 119 -12.92 9.64 -13.79
N THR A 120 -12.17 10.72 -14.02
CA THR A 120 -10.82 10.63 -14.59
C THR A 120 -9.80 10.03 -13.61
N MET A 121 -10.16 10.00 -12.33
CA MET A 121 -9.35 9.40 -11.25
C MET A 121 -9.71 7.93 -10.99
N HIS A 122 -10.75 7.38 -11.63
CA HIS A 122 -11.17 6.00 -11.41
C HIS A 122 -10.00 5.01 -11.60
N GLU A 123 -9.84 4.10 -10.62
CA GLU A 123 -8.75 3.13 -10.50
C GLU A 123 -7.32 3.70 -10.37
N LYS A 124 -7.17 5.02 -10.21
CA LYS A 124 -5.84 5.60 -9.94
C LYS A 124 -5.43 5.42 -8.50
N ILE A 125 -4.15 5.14 -8.29
CA ILE A 125 -3.57 4.91 -6.98
C ILE A 125 -3.46 6.22 -6.21
N GLN A 126 -3.94 6.21 -4.97
CA GLN A 126 -3.84 7.34 -4.05
C GLN A 126 -2.71 7.13 -3.02
N SER A 127 -2.56 5.92 -2.50
CA SER A 127 -1.49 5.60 -1.54
C SER A 127 -1.15 4.12 -1.54
N ILE A 128 0.07 3.81 -1.15
CA ILE A 128 0.57 2.45 -0.94
C ILE A 128 1.19 2.40 0.46
N MET A 129 0.71 1.49 1.29
CA MET A 129 1.21 1.30 2.65
C MET A 129 1.81 -0.09 2.79
N PHE A 130 2.98 -0.19 3.40
CA PHE A 130 3.64 -1.42 3.79
C PHE A 130 3.67 -1.47 5.32
N ASP A 131 3.09 -2.51 5.90
CA ASP A 131 2.98 -2.68 7.36
C ASP A 131 2.43 -1.42 8.07
N GLY A 132 1.39 -0.84 7.49
CA GLY A 132 0.74 0.38 8.00
C GLY A 132 1.53 1.68 7.83
N LYS A 133 2.70 1.64 7.17
CA LYS A 133 3.53 2.82 6.91
C LYS A 133 3.50 3.18 5.43
N GLU A 134 3.32 4.46 5.14
CA GLU A 134 3.38 4.95 3.76
C GLU A 134 4.78 4.77 3.18
N LEU A 135 4.84 4.19 2.00
CA LEU A 135 6.09 3.96 1.29
C LEU A 135 6.59 5.27 0.67
N LYS A 136 7.59 5.88 1.30
CA LYS A 136 8.31 7.04 0.76
C LYS A 136 9.56 6.59 0.02
N LEU A 137 9.45 6.44 -1.30
CA LEU A 137 10.58 6.04 -2.16
C LEU A 137 11.36 7.28 -2.65
N ASP A 138 11.94 8.04 -1.73
CA ASP A 138 12.69 9.26 -2.08
C ASP A 138 14.11 8.99 -2.62
N LYS A 139 14.58 7.74 -2.56
CA LYS A 139 15.94 7.37 -2.96
C LYS A 139 15.94 6.07 -3.74
N LYS A 140 16.93 5.91 -4.63
CA LYS A 140 17.28 4.66 -5.34
C LYS A 140 17.80 3.59 -4.36
N GLN A 141 17.15 3.39 -3.25
CA GLN A 141 17.54 2.42 -2.24
C GLN A 141 16.71 1.16 -2.45
N GLU A 142 17.38 0.05 -2.68
CA GLU A 142 16.73 -1.25 -2.75
C GLU A 142 16.13 -1.57 -1.38
N ILE A 143 14.81 -1.77 -1.33
CA ILE A 143 14.09 -2.11 -0.11
C ILE A 143 13.68 -3.57 -0.21
N VAL A 144 14.14 -4.37 0.73
CA VAL A 144 13.79 -5.78 0.88
C VAL A 144 12.90 -5.95 2.11
N VAL A 145 11.81 -6.70 1.95
CA VAL A 145 10.83 -6.99 3.01
C VAL A 145 10.39 -8.45 2.94
N LYS A 146 9.69 -8.93 3.96
CA LYS A 146 9.07 -10.27 3.91
C LYS A 146 7.91 -10.29 2.90
N LYS A 147 7.78 -11.38 2.12
CA LYS A 147 6.72 -11.53 1.10
C LYS A 147 5.30 -11.46 1.66
N ASN A 148 5.11 -11.75 2.95
CA ASN A 148 3.83 -11.74 3.64
C ASN A 148 3.54 -10.42 4.37
N VAL A 149 4.39 -9.39 4.21
CA VAL A 149 4.13 -8.07 4.80
C VAL A 149 2.77 -7.56 4.33
N PRO A 150 1.91 -7.03 5.23
CA PRO A 150 0.64 -6.45 4.82
C PRO A 150 0.86 -5.25 3.91
N ILE A 151 0.29 -5.29 2.71
CA ILE A 151 0.31 -4.19 1.77
C ILE A 151 -1.12 -3.71 1.56
N THR A 152 -1.37 -2.42 1.81
CA THR A 152 -2.65 -1.78 1.50
C THR A 152 -2.46 -0.77 0.39
N VAL A 153 -3.16 -0.97 -0.71
CA VAL A 153 -3.19 -0.05 -1.84
C VAL A 153 -4.55 0.62 -1.86
N THR A 154 -4.58 1.94 -1.67
CA THR A 154 -5.80 2.75 -1.77
C THR A 154 -5.90 3.34 -3.16
N TYR A 155 -7.04 3.20 -3.81
CA TYR A 155 -7.30 3.71 -5.16
C TYR A 155 -8.63 4.46 -5.22
N SER A 156 -8.74 5.41 -6.15
CA SER A 156 -9.98 6.15 -6.42
C SER A 156 -11.02 5.25 -7.08
N ASP A 157 -12.25 5.26 -6.57
CA ASP A 157 -13.35 4.47 -7.10
C ASP A 157 -14.55 5.38 -7.44
N PHE A 158 -14.87 5.47 -8.72
CA PHE A 158 -16.02 6.19 -9.24
C PHE A 158 -17.27 5.30 -9.34
N SER A 159 -17.19 3.99 -9.09
CA SER A 159 -18.28 3.02 -9.33
C SER A 159 -19.57 3.30 -8.54
N SER A 160 -19.44 4.02 -7.42
CA SER A 160 -20.60 4.44 -6.60
C SER A 160 -21.27 5.74 -7.09
N PHE A 161 -20.74 6.36 -8.14
CA PHE A 161 -21.28 7.58 -8.72
C PHE A 161 -21.82 7.29 -10.11
N ALA A 162 -22.91 7.97 -10.44
CA ALA A 162 -23.50 7.97 -11.77
C ALA A 162 -23.19 9.29 -12.48
N GLU A 163 -23.03 9.24 -13.79
CA GLU A 163 -22.82 10.43 -14.62
C GLU A 163 -24.18 11.03 -14.98
N LEU A 164 -24.36 12.33 -14.73
CA LEU A 164 -25.58 13.02 -15.13
C LEU A 164 -25.65 13.11 -16.66
N PRO A 165 -26.70 12.57 -17.30
CA PRO A 165 -26.86 12.67 -18.73
C PRO A 165 -27.20 14.10 -19.15
N ASN A 166 -26.81 14.47 -20.36
CA ASN A 166 -27.28 15.71 -20.97
C ASN A 166 -28.70 15.50 -21.53
N VAL A 167 -29.72 15.95 -20.78
CA VAL A 167 -31.14 15.83 -21.13
C VAL A 167 -31.61 17.16 -21.71
N ILE A 168 -32.21 17.12 -22.91
CA ILE A 168 -32.83 18.27 -23.53
C ILE A 168 -34.37 18.15 -23.49
N SER A 169 -35.06 19.26 -23.45
CA SER A 169 -36.51 19.34 -23.30
C SER A 169 -37.35 18.62 -24.37
N THR A 170 -36.74 18.21 -25.47
CA THR A 170 -37.39 17.44 -26.56
C THR A 170 -37.23 15.93 -26.43
N THR A 171 -36.56 15.46 -25.38
CA THR A 171 -36.33 14.03 -25.18
C THR A 171 -37.61 13.35 -24.68
N THR A 172 -37.94 12.18 -25.23
CA THR A 172 -39.10 11.40 -24.75
C THR A 172 -38.79 10.79 -23.37
N VAL A 173 -39.86 10.40 -22.62
CA VAL A 173 -39.69 9.73 -21.34
C VAL A 173 -38.85 8.46 -21.47
N SER A 174 -39.09 7.67 -22.52
CA SER A 174 -38.34 6.45 -22.80
C SER A 174 -36.85 6.71 -23.05
N ASP A 175 -36.54 7.72 -23.86
CA ASP A 175 -35.13 8.07 -24.17
C ASP A 175 -34.46 8.65 -22.93
N THR A 176 -35.14 9.46 -22.14
CA THR A 176 -34.63 10.02 -20.89
C THR A 176 -34.29 8.90 -19.91
N LYS A 177 -35.19 7.92 -19.71
CA LYS A 177 -34.95 6.76 -18.85
C LYS A 177 -33.74 5.99 -19.29
N LYS A 178 -33.57 5.77 -20.61
CA LYS A 178 -32.39 5.10 -21.16
C LYS A 178 -31.12 5.88 -20.88
N LEU A 179 -31.10 7.20 -21.07
CA LEU A 179 -29.93 8.04 -20.78
C LEU A 179 -29.48 7.95 -19.32
N PHE A 180 -30.42 7.97 -18.35
CA PHE A 180 -30.09 7.81 -16.94
C PHE A 180 -29.57 6.41 -16.61
N THR A 181 -30.17 5.36 -17.17
CA THR A 181 -29.70 3.98 -16.99
C THR A 181 -28.31 3.80 -17.58
N ASP A 182 -28.05 4.30 -18.78
CA ASP A 182 -26.73 4.27 -19.43
C ASP A 182 -25.68 5.10 -18.64
N GLY A 183 -26.13 6.18 -17.96
CA GLY A 183 -25.30 6.98 -17.06
C GLY A 183 -24.99 6.32 -15.71
N GLY A 184 -25.54 5.12 -15.45
CA GLY A 184 -25.23 4.34 -14.25
C GLY A 184 -26.27 4.46 -13.13
N PHE A 185 -27.39 5.13 -13.36
CA PHE A 185 -28.50 5.18 -12.37
C PHE A 185 -29.24 3.85 -12.35
N SER A 186 -29.28 3.20 -11.20
CA SER A 186 -29.90 1.88 -11.04
C SER A 186 -31.40 1.93 -10.70
N GLN A 187 -31.89 3.08 -10.23
CA GLN A 187 -33.27 3.30 -9.84
C GLN A 187 -33.88 4.46 -10.62
N VAL A 188 -34.43 4.16 -11.79
CA VAL A 188 -35.12 5.13 -12.63
C VAL A 188 -36.58 4.78 -12.72
N SER A 189 -37.45 5.61 -12.13
CA SER A 189 -38.91 5.45 -12.14
C SER A 189 -39.59 6.49 -13.03
N GLU A 190 -40.77 6.18 -13.47
CA GLU A 190 -41.61 7.06 -14.27
C GLU A 190 -42.88 7.39 -13.44
N GLN A 191 -43.30 8.66 -13.50
CA GLN A 191 -44.57 9.09 -12.94
C GLN A 191 -45.36 9.82 -14.04
N ALA A 192 -46.54 9.31 -14.36
CA ALA A 192 -47.39 9.92 -15.35
C ALA A 192 -48.20 11.07 -14.72
N THR A 193 -48.31 12.18 -15.44
CA THR A 193 -49.19 13.29 -15.11
C THR A 193 -50.28 13.36 -16.19
N GLU A 194 -51.54 13.41 -15.80
CA GLU A 194 -52.65 13.52 -16.73
C GLU A 194 -52.61 14.86 -17.50
N THR A 195 -52.89 14.78 -18.78
CA THR A 195 -53.00 15.98 -19.65
C THR A 195 -54.17 15.83 -20.61
N ASN A 196 -54.86 16.92 -20.88
CA ASN A 196 -55.93 16.98 -21.87
C ASN A 196 -55.37 17.29 -23.29
N ASP A 197 -54.05 17.50 -23.42
CA ASP A 197 -53.40 17.77 -24.66
C ASP A 197 -52.68 16.52 -25.20
N ILE A 198 -53.27 15.91 -26.22
CA ILE A 198 -52.76 14.68 -26.82
C ILE A 198 -51.35 14.84 -27.39
N SER A 199 -50.96 16.07 -27.82
CA SER A 199 -49.63 16.34 -28.35
C SER A 199 -48.51 16.23 -27.32
N LYS A 200 -48.86 16.24 -26.01
CA LYS A 200 -47.94 16.12 -24.89
C LYS A 200 -47.81 14.70 -24.39
N ASN A 201 -48.54 13.75 -24.95
CA ASN A 201 -48.46 12.37 -24.53
C ASN A 201 -47.07 11.80 -24.78
N GLY A 202 -46.47 11.24 -23.73
CA GLY A 202 -45.11 10.69 -23.76
C GLY A 202 -43.96 11.71 -23.77
N GLN A 203 -44.30 13.02 -23.64
CA GLN A 203 -43.28 14.06 -23.46
C GLN A 203 -42.80 14.10 -21.98
N MET A 204 -41.52 14.32 -21.79
CA MET A 204 -40.95 14.57 -20.46
C MET A 204 -41.35 15.98 -20.01
N ILE A 205 -41.87 16.08 -18.75
CA ILE A 205 -42.25 17.35 -18.13
C ILE A 205 -41.18 17.82 -17.15
N ALA A 206 -40.67 16.91 -16.35
CA ALA A 206 -39.65 17.19 -15.35
C ALA A 206 -38.82 15.93 -15.05
N VAL A 207 -37.61 16.14 -14.56
CA VAL A 207 -36.72 15.08 -14.03
C VAL A 207 -36.31 15.50 -12.62
N GLU A 208 -36.45 14.61 -11.67
CA GLU A 208 -35.99 14.81 -10.30
C GLU A 208 -34.94 13.74 -9.94
N ILE A 209 -33.91 14.15 -9.21
CA ILE A 209 -32.91 13.25 -8.64
C ILE A 209 -32.89 13.49 -7.15
N ASP A 210 -33.20 12.43 -6.38
CA ASP A 210 -33.27 12.49 -4.92
C ASP A 210 -34.19 13.63 -4.43
N GLY A 211 -35.37 13.78 -5.09
CA GLY A 211 -36.40 14.81 -4.79
C GLY A 211 -36.01 16.25 -5.14
N LYS A 212 -34.94 16.43 -5.95
CA LYS A 212 -34.52 17.74 -6.43
C LYS A 212 -34.68 17.83 -7.94
N ASP A 213 -35.17 18.98 -8.40
CA ASP A 213 -35.25 19.25 -9.83
C ASP A 213 -33.88 19.12 -10.49
N PHE A 214 -33.83 18.38 -11.62
CA PHE A 214 -32.60 18.13 -12.37
C PHE A 214 -31.91 19.42 -12.84
N ASN A 215 -32.71 20.43 -13.26
CA ASN A 215 -32.18 21.72 -13.72
C ASN A 215 -31.47 22.47 -12.58
N SER A 216 -31.92 22.33 -11.34
CA SER A 216 -31.27 22.96 -10.17
C SER A 216 -29.95 22.31 -9.78
N ILE A 217 -29.67 21.10 -10.29
CA ILE A 217 -28.41 20.35 -10.03
C ILE A 217 -27.34 20.75 -11.04
N ASN A 218 -27.72 21.04 -12.30
CA ASN A 218 -26.79 21.42 -13.36
C ASN A 218 -26.30 22.87 -13.25
N ASP A 219 -26.97 23.72 -12.47
CA ASP A 219 -26.60 25.14 -12.28
C ASP A 219 -25.53 25.34 -11.16
N LYS A 220 -24.86 24.25 -10.69
CA LYS A 220 -23.78 24.27 -9.69
C LYS A 220 -22.51 23.66 -10.23
#